data_bf99a87e8579b1ea3b9a1ea5abc363df
#
_entry.id   bf99a87e8579b1ea3b9a1ea5abc363df
#
_cell.length_a   1.000
_cell.length_b   1.000
_cell.length_c   1.000
_cell.angle_alpha   90.00
_cell.angle_beta   90.00
_cell.angle_gamma   90.00
#
_symmetry.space_group_name_H-M   'P 1'
#
loop_
_entity.id
_entity.type
_entity.pdbx_description
1 polymer ?
#
loop_
_entity_poly.entity_id
_entity_poly.type
_entity_poly.pdbx_seq_one_letter_code
_entity_poly.pdbx_strand_id
1 'polypeptide(L)'
;MKTSIYTKILALPLILGSLTYAGIAQAQCDLQPIALSANIVANLQPGAEVRDILNGANRDNLGWLTWNGDQSDRTLVASLAPGGNSEDYINPENPGDNEIQVGDWVESKSGIVDERAVGRALRDLETTVISVPVWDVSQRVGRKIYYHIVGFANVQITNYRLFGRDRISAIFLGYTNCGTIILS
;
A
#
# COMPACT_ATOMS: atom_id res chain seq x y z
N MET A 1 -30.83 -76.59 28.15
CA MET A 1 -30.12 -75.41 28.68
C MET A 1 -29.50 -74.68 27.53
N LYS A 2 -30.04 -73.53 27.16
CA LYS A 2 -29.47 -72.64 26.09
C LYS A 2 -28.93 -71.39 26.74
N THR A 3 -27.62 -71.24 26.72
CA THR A 3 -26.92 -70.07 27.28
C THR A 3 -26.80 -69.00 26.16
N SER A 4 -27.47 -67.88 26.35
CA SER A 4 -27.42 -66.72 25.44
C SER A 4 -26.28 -65.79 25.86
N ILE A 5 -25.33 -65.55 24.96
CA ILE A 5 -24.20 -64.64 25.20
C ILE A 5 -24.58 -63.30 24.57
N TYR A 6 -24.83 -62.28 25.40
CA TYR A 6 -25.03 -60.93 24.96
C TYR A 6 -23.67 -60.18 24.80
N THR A 7 -23.28 -59.91 23.56
CA THR A 7 -22.11 -59.08 23.24
C THR A 7 -22.49 -57.62 23.40
N LYS A 8 -21.94 -56.94 24.38
CA LYS A 8 -22.08 -55.48 24.52
C LYS A 8 -21.12 -54.76 23.58
N ILE A 9 -21.70 -54.10 22.55
CA ILE A 9 -20.95 -53.20 21.69
C ILE A 9 -20.78 -51.85 22.40
N LEU A 10 -19.54 -51.53 22.78
CA LEU A 10 -19.17 -50.21 23.28
C LEU A 10 -19.07 -49.24 22.10
N ALA A 11 -20.00 -48.30 21.99
CA ALA A 11 -19.92 -47.23 21.06
C ALA A 11 -18.95 -46.16 21.60
N LEU A 12 -17.83 -45.93 20.91
CA LEU A 12 -16.88 -44.88 21.20
C LEU A 12 -17.39 -43.58 20.53
N PRO A 13 -17.53 -42.47 21.28
CA PRO A 13 -17.92 -41.20 20.67
C PRO A 13 -16.73 -40.63 19.87
N LEU A 14 -16.95 -40.45 18.56
CA LEU A 14 -16.04 -39.68 17.67
C LEU A 14 -16.15 -38.21 18.04
N ILE A 15 -15.18 -37.66 18.73
CA ILE A 15 -15.06 -36.22 18.97
C ILE A 15 -14.49 -35.61 17.69
N LEU A 16 -15.37 -35.06 16.83
CA LEU A 16 -14.94 -34.16 15.74
C LEU A 16 -14.44 -32.86 16.37
N GLY A 17 -13.13 -32.74 16.54
CA GLY A 17 -12.48 -31.50 16.86
C GLY A 17 -12.63 -30.51 15.68
N SER A 18 -13.47 -29.51 15.83
CA SER A 18 -13.50 -28.37 14.90
C SER A 18 -12.18 -27.62 15.01
N LEU A 19 -11.30 -27.76 14.03
CA LEU A 19 -10.16 -26.89 13.84
C LEU A 19 -10.69 -25.50 13.47
N THR A 20 -10.79 -24.62 14.45
CA THR A 20 -10.98 -23.20 14.18
C THR A 20 -9.66 -22.67 13.58
N TYR A 21 -9.65 -22.45 12.27
CA TYR A 21 -8.62 -21.65 11.64
C TYR A 21 -8.76 -20.24 12.22
N ALA A 22 -7.88 -19.87 13.12
CA ALA A 22 -7.68 -18.47 13.47
C ALA A 22 -7.12 -17.80 12.20
N GLY A 23 -7.98 -17.11 11.46
CA GLY A 23 -7.56 -16.26 10.35
C GLY A 23 -6.54 -15.26 10.93
N ILE A 24 -5.32 -15.29 10.39
CA ILE A 24 -4.33 -14.27 10.69
C ILE A 24 -4.92 -13.01 10.08
N ALA A 25 -5.38 -12.07 10.92
CA ALA A 25 -5.77 -10.75 10.45
C ALA A 25 -4.53 -10.12 9.84
N GLN A 26 -4.53 -9.94 8.52
CA GLN A 26 -3.51 -9.16 7.84
C GLN A 26 -3.58 -7.74 8.37
N ALA A 27 -2.46 -7.23 8.85
CA ALA A 27 -2.34 -5.82 9.17
C ALA A 27 -2.38 -5.06 7.85
N GLN A 28 -3.53 -4.51 7.50
CA GLN A 28 -3.67 -3.57 6.41
C GLN A 28 -2.82 -2.35 6.74
N CYS A 29 -1.86 -2.01 5.90
CA CYS A 29 -1.10 -0.79 6.07
C CYS A 29 -1.89 0.39 5.52
N ASP A 30 -1.98 1.45 6.29
CA ASP A 30 -2.45 2.74 5.81
C ASP A 30 -1.39 3.33 4.88
N LEU A 31 -1.61 3.21 3.58
CA LEU A 31 -0.67 3.67 2.56
C LEU A 31 -0.91 5.13 2.21
N GLN A 32 0.18 5.88 2.09
CA GLN A 32 0.12 7.25 1.58
C GLN A 32 0.24 7.28 0.05
N PRO A 33 -0.45 8.19 -0.65
CA PRO A 33 -0.53 8.23 -2.12
C PRO A 33 0.74 8.80 -2.76
N ILE A 34 1.90 8.30 -2.35
CA ILE A 34 3.23 8.70 -2.79
C ILE A 34 3.95 7.47 -3.34
N ALA A 35 4.23 7.42 -4.65
CA ALA A 35 4.89 6.27 -5.27
C ALA A 35 6.42 6.42 -5.24
N LEU A 36 7.11 5.53 -4.56
CA LEU A 36 8.56 5.49 -4.45
C LEU A 36 9.16 4.56 -5.51
N SER A 37 10.11 5.06 -6.32
CA SER A 37 10.72 4.22 -7.34
C SER A 37 11.64 3.16 -6.75
N ALA A 38 11.47 1.90 -7.15
CA ALA A 38 12.33 0.78 -6.76
C ALA A 38 13.80 1.04 -7.15
N ASN A 39 14.04 1.68 -8.29
CA ASN A 39 15.39 2.03 -8.74
C ASN A 39 16.12 3.01 -7.79
N ILE A 40 15.37 3.87 -7.09
CA ILE A 40 15.94 4.81 -6.12
C ILE A 40 16.35 4.07 -4.85
N VAL A 41 15.53 3.11 -4.40
CA VAL A 41 15.71 2.48 -3.08
C VAL A 41 16.39 1.13 -3.10
N ALA A 42 16.65 0.53 -4.28
CA ALA A 42 17.22 -0.82 -4.42
C ALA A 42 18.53 -1.05 -3.64
N ASN A 43 19.33 -0.01 -3.46
CA ASN A 43 20.63 -0.09 -2.79
C ASN A 43 20.72 0.75 -1.52
N LEU A 44 19.59 1.26 -1.02
CA LEU A 44 19.59 2.09 0.18
C LEU A 44 19.54 1.21 1.44
N GLN A 45 20.26 1.67 2.45
CA GLN A 45 20.14 1.13 3.80
C GLN A 45 19.12 1.96 4.59
N PRO A 46 18.44 1.37 5.58
CA PRO A 46 17.61 2.14 6.51
C PRO A 46 18.40 3.30 7.13
N GLY A 47 17.79 4.48 7.16
CA GLY A 47 18.40 5.73 7.59
C GLY A 47 18.98 6.59 6.46
N ALA A 48 19.03 6.08 5.22
CA ALA A 48 19.51 6.86 4.08
C ALA A 48 18.51 7.94 3.64
N GLU A 49 19.01 9.13 3.30
CA GLU A 49 18.19 10.21 2.75
C GLU A 49 17.89 9.98 1.26
N VAL A 50 16.62 10.10 0.89
CA VAL A 50 16.13 10.15 -0.50
C VAL A 50 15.66 11.56 -0.80
N ARG A 51 16.33 12.25 -1.73
CA ARG A 51 16.10 13.69 -1.98
C ARG A 51 14.94 14.01 -2.93
N ASP A 52 14.39 13.08 -3.62
CA ASP A 52 13.27 13.30 -4.54
C ASP A 52 12.54 11.98 -4.76
N ILE A 53 11.69 11.60 -3.81
CA ILE A 53 10.97 10.33 -3.87
C ILE A 53 9.89 10.32 -4.96
N LEU A 54 9.42 11.50 -5.39
CA LEU A 54 8.47 11.66 -6.49
C LEU A 54 9.14 11.60 -7.87
N ASN A 55 10.45 11.40 -7.96
CA ASN A 55 11.16 11.43 -9.23
C ASN A 55 10.80 10.19 -10.07
N GLY A 56 9.76 10.32 -10.86
CA GLY A 56 9.39 9.34 -11.87
C GLY A 56 10.25 9.45 -13.12
N ALA A 57 10.31 8.39 -13.90
CA ALA A 57 11.12 8.28 -15.12
C ALA A 57 10.73 9.28 -16.23
N ASN A 58 9.61 9.99 -16.11
CA ASN A 58 9.08 10.90 -17.13
C ASN A 58 8.60 12.24 -16.55
N ARG A 59 8.72 13.31 -17.35
CA ARG A 59 8.28 14.67 -17.00
C ARG A 59 6.82 14.80 -16.55
N ASP A 60 5.96 13.89 -16.98
CA ASP A 60 4.52 13.92 -16.72
C ASP A 60 4.13 13.03 -15.54
N ASN A 61 5.11 12.45 -14.83
CA ASN A 61 4.88 11.44 -13.82
C ASN A 61 5.48 11.87 -12.49
N LEU A 62 4.67 12.56 -11.69
CA LEU A 62 5.12 13.22 -10.46
C LEU A 62 5.10 12.31 -9.23
N GLY A 63 4.78 11.03 -9.39
CA GLY A 63 4.80 10.06 -8.29
C GLY A 63 3.62 10.15 -7.31
N TRP A 64 2.65 11.02 -7.56
CA TRP A 64 1.38 11.02 -6.83
C TRP A 64 0.48 9.91 -7.31
N LEU A 65 -0.27 9.30 -6.41
CA LEU A 65 -1.25 8.26 -6.70
C LEU A 65 -2.68 8.75 -6.45
N THR A 66 -3.62 8.07 -7.07
CA THR A 66 -5.04 8.17 -6.73
C THR A 66 -5.59 6.79 -6.46
N TRP A 67 -6.37 6.64 -5.39
CA TRP A 67 -6.91 5.35 -4.98
C TRP A 67 -8.13 4.93 -5.82
N ASN A 68 -8.93 5.89 -6.24
CA ASN A 68 -10.22 5.67 -6.93
C ASN A 68 -10.31 6.34 -8.31
N GLY A 69 -9.18 6.81 -8.86
CA GLY A 69 -9.12 7.49 -10.15
C GLY A 69 -9.56 8.96 -10.12
N ASP A 70 -9.94 9.52 -8.95
CA ASP A 70 -10.23 10.95 -8.82
C ASP A 70 -8.93 11.77 -8.85
N GLN A 71 -8.83 12.68 -9.81
CA GLN A 71 -7.66 13.52 -10.05
C GLN A 71 -7.69 14.84 -9.28
N SER A 72 -8.68 15.07 -8.38
CA SER A 72 -8.80 16.30 -7.62
C SER A 72 -7.76 16.41 -6.50
N ASP A 73 -7.30 17.63 -6.22
CA ASP A 73 -6.41 17.87 -5.08
C ASP A 73 -7.12 17.67 -3.74
N ARG A 74 -8.44 17.82 -3.72
CA ARG A 74 -9.25 17.55 -2.52
C ARG A 74 -9.13 16.08 -2.10
N THR A 75 -9.23 15.15 -3.06
CA THR A 75 -9.07 13.72 -2.80
C THR A 75 -7.64 13.39 -2.39
N LEU A 76 -6.64 13.97 -3.06
CA LEU A 76 -5.24 13.81 -2.67
C LEU A 76 -5.00 14.28 -1.22
N VAL A 77 -5.52 15.45 -0.84
CA VAL A 77 -5.40 15.98 0.54
C VAL A 77 -6.05 15.04 1.55
N ALA A 78 -7.22 14.49 1.24
CA ALA A 78 -7.86 13.50 2.09
C ALA A 78 -7.00 12.23 2.24
N SER A 79 -6.39 11.77 1.16
CA SER A 79 -5.51 10.59 1.16
C SER A 79 -4.17 10.82 1.86
N LEU A 80 -3.73 12.08 1.98
CA LEU A 80 -2.52 12.46 2.75
C LEU A 80 -2.80 12.68 4.24
N ALA A 81 -4.04 12.54 4.71
CA ALA A 81 -4.33 12.63 6.13
C ALA A 81 -3.58 11.53 6.92
N PRO A 82 -3.20 11.78 8.20
CA PRO A 82 -2.61 10.75 9.05
C PRO A 82 -3.51 9.51 9.12
N GLY A 83 -2.93 8.34 8.93
CA GLY A 83 -3.65 7.07 8.76
C GLY A 83 -3.96 6.72 7.31
N GLY A 84 -3.91 7.69 6.38
CA GLY A 84 -4.25 7.44 4.98
C GLY A 84 -5.72 7.06 4.77
N ASN A 85 -6.08 6.75 3.54
CA ASN A 85 -7.38 6.15 3.18
C ASN A 85 -7.18 5.20 1.98
N SER A 86 -6.15 4.36 2.05
CA SER A 86 -5.87 3.39 0.98
C SER A 86 -6.96 2.33 0.82
N GLU A 87 -7.88 2.21 1.77
CA GLU A 87 -9.12 1.44 1.67
C GLU A 87 -10.09 1.95 0.60
N ASP A 88 -9.94 3.22 0.17
CA ASP A 88 -10.67 3.78 -0.97
C ASP A 88 -10.13 3.30 -2.33
N TYR A 89 -9.08 2.48 -2.34
CA TYR A 89 -8.51 1.94 -3.58
C TYR A 89 -9.54 1.09 -4.33
N ILE A 90 -9.57 1.30 -5.64
CA ILE A 90 -10.36 0.51 -6.57
C ILE A 90 -9.39 -0.12 -7.57
N ASN A 91 -9.21 -1.43 -7.47
CA ASN A 91 -8.38 -2.17 -8.39
C ASN A 91 -8.99 -2.10 -9.81
N PRO A 92 -8.26 -1.57 -10.82
CA PRO A 92 -8.79 -1.43 -12.18
C PRO A 92 -9.14 -2.78 -12.85
N GLU A 93 -8.48 -3.86 -12.45
CA GLU A 93 -8.69 -5.19 -12.99
C GLU A 93 -9.74 -6.00 -12.20
N ASN A 94 -9.95 -5.66 -10.92
CA ASN A 94 -10.92 -6.28 -10.03
C ASN A 94 -11.58 -5.24 -9.11
N PRO A 95 -12.63 -4.52 -9.56
CA PRO A 95 -13.24 -3.42 -8.80
C PRO A 95 -13.86 -3.80 -7.44
N GLY A 96 -13.93 -5.07 -7.10
CA GLY A 96 -14.34 -5.56 -5.79
C GLY A 96 -13.19 -5.71 -4.79
N ASP A 97 -11.96 -5.48 -5.23
CA ASP A 97 -10.75 -5.55 -4.43
C ASP A 97 -10.32 -4.13 -4.04
N ASN A 98 -10.33 -3.84 -2.75
CA ASN A 98 -9.97 -2.55 -2.18
C ASN A 98 -8.61 -2.59 -1.46
N GLU A 99 -7.85 -3.68 -1.62
CA GLU A 99 -6.52 -3.82 -1.06
C GLU A 99 -5.46 -3.60 -2.13
N ILE A 100 -4.48 -2.74 -1.86
CA ILE A 100 -3.32 -2.58 -2.73
C ILE A 100 -2.32 -3.69 -2.41
N GLN A 101 -2.00 -4.50 -3.41
CA GLN A 101 -1.11 -5.65 -3.29
C GLN A 101 0.09 -5.53 -4.23
N VAL A 102 1.13 -6.33 -3.97
CA VAL A 102 2.24 -6.50 -4.91
C VAL A 102 1.71 -7.15 -6.20
N GLY A 103 2.00 -6.51 -7.33
CA GLY A 103 1.48 -6.88 -8.64
C GLY A 103 0.39 -5.95 -9.16
N ASP A 104 -0.22 -5.12 -8.32
CA ASP A 104 -1.26 -4.19 -8.73
C ASP A 104 -0.74 -3.03 -9.57
N TRP A 105 -1.64 -2.52 -10.43
CA TRP A 105 -1.45 -1.30 -11.19
C TRP A 105 -2.25 -0.15 -10.59
N VAL A 106 -1.58 0.81 -9.98
CA VAL A 106 -2.22 1.96 -9.34
C VAL A 106 -2.14 3.19 -10.24
N GLU A 107 -3.26 3.88 -10.44
CA GLU A 107 -3.33 5.08 -11.28
C GLU A 107 -2.55 6.23 -10.64
N SER A 108 -1.75 6.93 -11.46
CA SER A 108 -1.09 8.15 -11.02
C SER A 108 -2.04 9.34 -11.06
N LYS A 109 -1.89 10.23 -10.09
CA LYS A 109 -2.50 11.56 -10.14
C LYS A 109 -1.58 12.53 -10.88
N SER A 110 -2.14 13.25 -11.83
CA SER A 110 -1.42 14.29 -12.58
C SER A 110 -1.40 15.61 -11.81
N GLY A 111 -0.22 16.14 -11.53
CA GLY A 111 -0.01 17.50 -11.02
C GLY A 111 -0.77 17.88 -9.76
N ILE A 112 -0.41 19.03 -9.20
CA ILE A 112 -1.10 19.69 -8.09
C ILE A 112 -1.49 21.09 -8.54
N VAL A 113 -2.72 21.51 -8.22
CA VAL A 113 -3.23 22.88 -8.45
C VAL A 113 -3.31 23.66 -7.14
N ASP A 114 -3.78 23.00 -6.05
CA ASP A 114 -3.81 23.62 -4.71
C ASP A 114 -2.59 23.20 -3.87
N GLU A 115 -1.44 23.76 -4.21
CA GLU A 115 -0.18 23.52 -3.51
C GLU A 115 -0.24 23.87 -2.00
N ARG A 116 -1.11 24.80 -1.61
CA ARG A 116 -1.23 25.20 -0.19
C ARG A 116 -1.95 24.12 0.62
N ALA A 117 -3.00 23.53 0.07
CA ALA A 117 -3.75 22.47 0.75
C ALA A 117 -2.89 21.20 0.87
N VAL A 118 -2.25 20.78 -0.23
CA VAL A 118 -1.34 19.63 -0.24
C VAL A 118 -0.14 19.87 0.68
N GLY A 119 0.44 21.08 0.68
CA GLY A 119 1.55 21.41 1.57
C GLY A 119 1.18 21.36 3.05
N ARG A 120 -0.05 21.73 3.45
CA ARG A 120 -0.50 21.53 4.83
C ARG A 120 -0.58 20.06 5.20
N ALA A 121 -1.17 19.24 4.33
CA ALA A 121 -1.28 17.80 4.56
C ALA A 121 0.10 17.13 4.68
N LEU A 122 1.06 17.49 3.83
CA LEU A 122 2.44 16.98 3.94
C LEU A 122 3.12 17.39 5.24
N ARG A 123 2.88 18.61 5.72
CA ARG A 123 3.44 19.08 6.99
C ARG A 123 2.97 18.24 8.17
N ASP A 124 1.71 17.81 8.15
CA ASP A 124 1.15 16.97 9.21
C ASP A 124 1.79 15.55 9.19
N LEU A 125 2.41 15.15 8.08
CA LEU A 125 3.13 13.88 7.92
C LEU A 125 4.64 13.96 8.23
N GLU A 126 5.26 15.17 8.31
CA GLU A 126 6.72 15.32 8.51
C GLU A 126 7.24 14.66 9.79
N THR A 127 6.41 14.53 10.82
CA THR A 127 6.80 13.92 12.11
C THR A 127 6.42 12.46 12.23
N THR A 128 5.81 11.87 11.18
CA THR A 128 5.25 10.53 11.20
C THR A 128 6.02 9.60 10.28
N VAL A 129 6.17 8.34 10.68
CA VAL A 129 6.56 7.28 9.75
C VAL A 129 5.35 6.92 8.91
N ILE A 130 5.49 7.00 7.60
CA ILE A 130 4.43 6.66 6.65
C ILE A 130 4.83 5.46 5.79
N SER A 131 3.84 4.66 5.41
CA SER A 131 4.02 3.57 4.46
C SER A 131 3.63 4.04 3.05
N VAL A 132 4.47 3.73 2.07
CA VAL A 132 4.28 4.15 0.67
C VAL A 132 4.46 2.97 -0.28
N PRO A 133 3.71 2.91 -1.40
CA PRO A 133 3.93 1.92 -2.45
C PRO A 133 5.28 2.13 -3.15
N VAL A 134 5.95 1.01 -3.45
CA VAL A 134 7.18 0.96 -4.24
C VAL A 134 6.85 0.40 -5.62
N TRP A 135 7.22 1.13 -6.68
CA TRP A 135 6.95 0.77 -8.07
C TRP A 135 8.24 0.55 -8.88
N ASP A 136 8.19 -0.30 -9.90
CA ASP A 136 9.31 -0.59 -10.82
C ASP A 136 9.06 -0.11 -12.26
N VAL A 137 7.86 -0.31 -12.77
CA VAL A 137 7.47 -0.01 -14.15
C VAL A 137 6.24 0.90 -14.16
N SER A 138 6.20 1.83 -15.12
CA SER A 138 5.01 2.63 -15.40
C SER A 138 4.46 2.34 -16.79
N GLN A 139 3.14 2.33 -16.93
CA GLN A 139 2.43 2.11 -18.19
C GLN A 139 1.46 3.25 -18.46
N ARG A 140 1.40 3.69 -19.71
CA ARG A 140 0.39 4.66 -20.16
C ARG A 140 -0.75 3.95 -20.86
N VAL A 141 -1.97 4.18 -20.38
CA VAL A 141 -3.21 3.70 -21.01
C VAL A 141 -4.08 4.92 -21.33
N GLY A 142 -4.14 5.29 -22.60
CA GLY A 142 -4.78 6.54 -23.02
C GLY A 142 -4.07 7.78 -22.45
N ARG A 143 -4.79 8.54 -21.60
CA ARG A 143 -4.24 9.72 -20.91
C ARG A 143 -3.78 9.43 -19.49
N LYS A 144 -4.04 8.23 -18.98
CA LYS A 144 -3.72 7.81 -17.62
C LYS A 144 -2.37 7.10 -17.57
N ILE A 145 -1.67 7.24 -16.48
CA ILE A 145 -0.43 6.54 -16.19
C ILE A 145 -0.68 5.66 -14.97
N TYR A 146 -0.21 4.43 -15.03
CA TYR A 146 -0.30 3.46 -13.95
C TYR A 146 1.09 3.04 -13.52
N TYR A 147 1.26 2.79 -12.23
CA TYR A 147 2.47 2.25 -11.63
C TYR A 147 2.26 0.81 -11.22
N HIS A 148 3.15 -0.08 -11.61
CA HIS A 148 3.18 -1.46 -11.14
C HIS A 148 3.84 -1.52 -9.78
N ILE A 149 3.12 -2.00 -8.77
CA ILE A 149 3.57 -2.05 -7.39
C ILE A 149 4.35 -3.35 -7.16
N VAL A 150 5.59 -3.21 -6.66
CA VAL A 150 6.49 -4.34 -6.38
C VAL A 150 6.81 -4.50 -4.90
N GLY A 151 6.29 -3.61 -4.06
CA GLY A 151 6.50 -3.68 -2.62
C GLY A 151 6.01 -2.42 -1.92
N PHE A 152 6.31 -2.35 -0.64
CA PHE A 152 5.98 -1.21 0.21
C PHE A 152 7.19 -0.83 1.06
N ALA A 153 7.29 0.44 1.42
CA ALA A 153 8.39 0.95 2.21
C ALA A 153 7.90 1.94 3.26
N ASN A 154 8.58 1.95 4.39
CA ASN A 154 8.42 2.96 5.41
C ASN A 154 9.40 4.10 5.13
N VAL A 155 8.89 5.33 5.17
CA VAL A 155 9.68 6.55 5.02
C VAL A 155 9.24 7.61 6.04
N GLN A 156 10.13 8.56 6.30
CA GLN A 156 9.81 9.77 7.07
C GLN A 156 10.12 10.99 6.21
N ILE A 157 9.11 11.82 5.92
CA ILE A 157 9.28 13.04 5.14
C ILE A 157 10.15 14.01 5.92
N THR A 158 11.20 14.56 5.27
CA THR A 158 12.12 15.53 5.85
C THR A 158 11.98 16.92 5.26
N ASN A 159 11.51 17.01 4.00
CA ASN A 159 11.31 18.28 3.31
C ASN A 159 10.42 18.07 2.07
N TYR A 160 9.75 19.14 1.63
CA TYR A 160 9.02 19.14 0.37
C TYR A 160 9.03 20.50 -0.32
N ARG A 161 8.87 20.48 -1.64
CA ARG A 161 8.70 21.67 -2.48
C ARG A 161 7.65 21.36 -3.55
N LEU A 162 6.59 22.15 -3.61
CA LEU A 162 5.47 21.96 -4.52
C LEU A 162 5.41 22.99 -5.66
N PHE A 163 6.31 24.01 -5.64
CA PHE A 163 6.35 25.02 -6.72
C PHE A 163 7.21 24.58 -7.89
N GLY A 164 6.60 24.58 -9.07
CA GLY A 164 7.26 24.27 -10.35
C GLY A 164 7.34 22.78 -10.62
N ARG A 165 8.26 22.08 -9.98
CA ARG A 165 8.33 20.61 -9.98
C ARG A 165 8.20 20.12 -8.56
N ASP A 166 7.19 19.30 -8.33
CA ASP A 166 6.95 18.69 -7.02
C ASP A 166 8.14 17.81 -6.62
N ARG A 167 8.61 18.01 -5.40
CA ARG A 167 9.69 17.23 -4.81
C ARG A 167 9.38 16.94 -3.36
N ILE A 168 9.62 15.70 -2.94
CA ILE A 168 9.57 15.30 -1.54
C ILE A 168 10.90 14.62 -1.22
N SER A 169 11.53 15.04 -0.13
CA SER A 169 12.68 14.37 0.46
C SER A 169 12.24 13.58 1.67
N ALA A 170 12.83 12.42 1.88
CA ALA A 170 12.49 11.55 3.00
C ALA A 170 13.69 10.71 3.44
N ILE A 171 13.65 10.22 4.67
CA ILE A 171 14.54 9.14 5.13
C ILE A 171 13.87 7.81 4.80
N PHE A 172 14.58 6.94 4.10
CA PHE A 172 14.16 5.56 3.87
C PHE A 172 14.37 4.74 5.15
N LEU A 173 13.33 4.11 5.68
CA LEU A 173 13.40 3.33 6.92
C LEU A 173 13.40 1.83 6.70
N GLY A 174 13.24 1.39 5.44
CA GLY A 174 13.24 -0.01 5.04
C GLY A 174 11.94 -0.43 4.36
N TYR A 175 11.96 -1.63 3.80
CA TYR A 175 10.75 -2.25 3.24
C TYR A 175 9.83 -2.73 4.35
N THR A 176 8.53 -2.78 4.07
CA THR A 176 7.50 -3.28 4.98
C THR A 176 6.58 -4.27 4.26
N ASN A 177 5.97 -5.18 5.00
CA ASN A 177 5.09 -6.22 4.49
C ASN A 177 3.62 -5.79 4.63
N CYS A 178 3.21 -4.78 3.90
CA CYS A 178 1.81 -4.39 3.83
C CYS A 178 1.05 -5.36 2.93
N GLY A 179 0.07 -6.06 3.46
CA GLY A 179 -0.82 -6.91 2.65
C GLY A 179 -0.19 -8.15 2.00
N THR A 180 1.09 -8.43 2.18
CA THR A 180 1.76 -9.57 1.56
C THR A 180 1.89 -10.72 2.54
N ILE A 181 1.22 -11.85 2.27
CA ILE A 181 1.51 -13.11 2.95
C ILE A 181 2.82 -13.64 2.36
N ILE A 182 3.91 -13.55 3.10
CA ILE A 182 5.12 -14.31 2.77
C ILE A 182 4.84 -15.74 3.22
N LEU A 183 4.42 -16.60 2.29
CA LEU A 183 4.45 -18.05 2.50
C LEU A 183 5.92 -18.47 2.44
N SER A 184 6.53 -18.70 3.59
CA SER A 184 7.86 -19.28 3.74
C SER A 184 7.84 -20.78 3.53
#